data_5c6d4c88a6f84032c196ef6604f7e7ce
#
_entry.id   5c6d4c88a6f84032c196ef6604f7e7ce
#
_cell.length_a   1.000
_cell.length_b   1.000
_cell.length_c   1.000
_cell.angle_alpha   90.00
_cell.angle_beta   90.00
_cell.angle_gamma   90.00
#
_symmetry.space_group_name_H-M   'P 1'
#
loop_
_entity.id
_entity.type
_entity.pdbx_description
1 polymer ?
#
loop_
_entity_poly.entity_id
_entity_poly.type
_entity_poly.pdbx_seq_one_letter_code
_entity_poly.pdbx_strand_id
1 'polypeptide(L)'
;MSTRQKTIDFLLKRYNTISEAKKNGTISWVAIKEEFHQETGFNLNKDYFRNIFKTLSPVEDVIIQGNSNTPFTFLTGNENKDKGTKEFCFTADKIPSEQEIIDHFNIDITKYRISQIWHKTTPGGKYSISVNLQANKIGKLSSEFEDGFKKFCEKQSLKTLKPQSKIFFETVHTFEKNSTVVINLADLHLGKLVSEHETGERYNIDIAKERFLACIKHLAYKSYSCYGIKKFILSSLGDTLHTDTVKSTTTSGTYVESDTRASKVFEVALEVLTESIDILKQFADEVEFINIAGNHCELSEQHLGIALKAYYRNDSQVTINAEPKVRKSILIGDNLLSWTHGDTNMNTLPLTIATEVSELWGKSKFRLVQLGHLHGTKKKVFQAEDEFNGVIVRHFSSLSGTDSWHNKNNYIGNQKRGTALVFSDNEIGIVGEFYKTI
;
A
#
# COMPACT_ATOMS: atom_id res chain seq x y z
N MET A 1 -29.48 26.05 35.15
CA MET A 1 -29.30 25.67 33.73
C MET A 1 -29.70 26.84 32.85
N SER A 2 -28.86 27.23 31.88
CA SER A 2 -29.20 28.36 30.96
C SER A 2 -30.30 27.95 29.99
N THR A 3 -31.09 28.93 29.49
CA THR A 3 -32.19 28.70 28.54
C THR A 3 -31.65 27.96 27.29
N ARG A 4 -30.41 28.29 26.86
CA ARG A 4 -29.73 27.61 25.77
C ARG A 4 -29.50 26.13 26.05
N GLN A 5 -29.06 25.77 27.23
CA GLN A 5 -28.82 24.37 27.64
C GLN A 5 -30.11 23.56 27.67
N LYS A 6 -31.17 24.15 28.19
CA LYS A 6 -32.50 23.50 28.20
C LYS A 6 -33.03 23.26 26.80
N THR A 7 -32.76 24.19 25.87
CA THR A 7 -33.16 24.03 24.47
C THR A 7 -32.36 22.93 23.76
N ILE A 8 -31.06 22.84 24.03
CA ILE A 8 -30.20 21.77 23.51
C ILE A 8 -30.70 20.41 24.03
N ASP A 9 -30.90 20.25 25.33
CA ASP A 9 -31.33 18.99 25.94
C ASP A 9 -32.70 18.54 25.40
N PHE A 10 -33.63 19.47 25.22
CA PHE A 10 -34.95 19.21 24.64
C PHE A 10 -34.85 18.69 23.20
N LEU A 11 -34.04 19.37 22.36
CA LEU A 11 -33.86 19.02 20.96
C LEU A 11 -33.08 17.71 20.79
N LEU A 12 -32.07 17.44 21.64
CA LEU A 12 -31.32 16.19 21.61
C LEU A 12 -32.18 14.99 21.95
N LYS A 13 -33.01 15.07 23.01
CA LYS A 13 -33.93 14.00 23.38
C LYS A 13 -34.89 13.59 22.27
N ARG A 14 -35.19 14.49 21.35
CA ARG A 14 -36.18 14.31 20.27
C ARG A 14 -35.57 14.34 18.87
N TYR A 15 -34.24 14.32 18.77
CA TYR A 15 -33.53 14.60 17.53
C TYR A 15 -34.00 13.71 16.38
N ASN A 16 -34.02 12.39 16.59
CA ASN A 16 -34.40 11.43 15.55
C ASN A 16 -35.87 11.63 15.13
N THR A 17 -36.76 11.80 16.09
CA THR A 17 -38.19 12.05 15.83
C THR A 17 -38.39 13.33 15.05
N ILE A 18 -37.72 14.44 15.44
CA ILE A 18 -37.82 15.74 14.75
C ILE A 18 -37.19 15.64 13.36
N SER A 19 -36.05 14.98 13.20
CA SER A 19 -35.36 14.81 11.93
C SER A 19 -36.18 14.03 10.92
N GLU A 20 -36.80 12.93 11.35
CA GLU A 20 -37.68 12.10 10.51
C GLU A 20 -38.97 12.80 10.15
N ALA A 21 -39.64 13.45 11.11
CA ALA A 21 -40.83 14.22 10.90
C ALA A 21 -40.60 15.45 9.99
N LYS A 22 -39.39 16.03 10.03
CA LYS A 22 -38.98 17.11 9.11
C LYS A 22 -38.75 16.62 7.70
N LYS A 23 -38.11 15.47 7.51
CA LYS A 23 -37.97 14.85 6.18
C LYS A 23 -39.32 14.57 5.52
N ASN A 24 -40.28 14.12 6.32
CA ASN A 24 -41.61 13.73 5.86
C ASN A 24 -42.60 14.91 5.83
N GLY A 25 -42.18 16.12 6.21
CA GLY A 25 -43.00 17.33 6.22
C GLY A 25 -44.14 17.33 7.27
N THR A 26 -44.07 16.40 8.26
CA THR A 26 -45.18 16.18 9.23
C THR A 26 -45.10 17.08 10.46
N ILE A 27 -44.01 17.80 10.70
CA ILE A 27 -43.86 18.71 11.85
C ILE A 27 -43.32 20.09 11.44
N SER A 28 -43.83 21.15 12.06
CA SER A 28 -43.36 22.54 11.83
C SER A 28 -42.44 23.00 13.01
N TRP A 29 -41.59 24.01 12.75
CA TRP A 29 -40.78 24.63 13.81
C TRP A 29 -41.65 25.40 14.82
N VAL A 30 -42.84 25.77 14.45
CA VAL A 30 -43.83 26.38 15.35
C VAL A 30 -44.35 25.35 16.35
N ALA A 31 -44.68 24.14 15.91
CA ALA A 31 -45.12 23.06 16.78
C ALA A 31 -44.05 22.65 17.79
N ILE A 32 -42.79 22.54 17.33
CA ILE A 32 -41.64 22.24 18.20
C ILE A 32 -41.41 23.31 19.26
N LYS A 33 -41.56 24.59 18.90
CA LYS A 33 -41.51 25.73 19.80
C LYS A 33 -42.62 25.65 20.87
N GLU A 34 -43.84 25.33 20.46
CA GLU A 34 -44.98 25.21 21.38
C GLU A 34 -44.81 24.09 22.36
N GLU A 35 -44.33 22.93 21.93
CA GLU A 35 -44.02 21.78 22.79
C GLU A 35 -42.95 22.14 23.84
N PHE A 36 -41.86 22.84 23.42
CA PHE A 36 -40.85 23.33 24.34
C PHE A 36 -41.38 24.32 25.35
N HIS A 37 -42.28 25.24 24.90
CA HIS A 37 -42.90 26.20 25.80
C HIS A 37 -43.81 25.53 26.86
N GLN A 38 -44.55 24.52 26.47
CA GLN A 38 -45.39 23.74 27.38
C GLN A 38 -44.53 22.98 28.42
N GLU A 39 -43.39 22.42 27.98
CA GLU A 39 -42.51 21.62 28.87
C GLU A 39 -41.64 22.49 29.81
N THR A 40 -41.24 23.67 29.37
CA THR A 40 -40.21 24.47 30.09
C THR A 40 -40.69 25.84 30.55
N GLY A 41 -41.82 26.33 30.09
CA GLY A 41 -42.35 27.69 30.35
C GLY A 41 -41.63 28.81 29.55
N PHE A 42 -40.62 28.51 28.74
CA PHE A 42 -39.87 29.53 27.99
C PHE A 42 -40.46 29.76 26.61
N ASN A 43 -40.74 31.03 26.26
CA ASN A 43 -41.23 31.40 24.95
C ASN A 43 -40.10 31.95 24.08
N LEU A 44 -39.56 31.09 23.18
CA LEU A 44 -38.42 31.40 22.30
C LEU A 44 -38.91 31.53 20.84
N ASN A 45 -38.11 32.24 20.02
CA ASN A 45 -38.42 32.36 18.59
C ASN A 45 -38.16 31.01 17.86
N LYS A 46 -39.03 30.65 16.90
CA LYS A 46 -38.94 29.45 16.06
C LYS A 46 -37.58 29.31 15.36
N ASP A 47 -36.98 30.44 14.94
CA ASP A 47 -35.69 30.45 14.24
C ASP A 47 -34.53 30.13 15.18
N TYR A 48 -34.70 30.40 16.48
CA TYR A 48 -33.72 29.97 17.50
C TYR A 48 -33.65 28.46 17.60
N PHE A 49 -34.77 27.74 17.60
CA PHE A 49 -34.81 26.28 17.56
C PHE A 49 -34.18 25.71 16.29
N ARG A 50 -34.57 26.31 15.14
CA ARG A 50 -34.06 25.91 13.83
C ARG A 50 -32.53 26.05 13.75
N ASN A 51 -31.99 27.15 14.28
CA ASN A 51 -30.56 27.40 14.27
C ASN A 51 -29.79 26.45 15.21
N ILE A 52 -30.32 26.22 16.43
CA ILE A 52 -29.73 25.23 17.34
C ILE A 52 -29.82 23.83 16.74
N PHE A 53 -30.97 23.43 16.21
CA PHE A 53 -31.14 22.10 15.62
C PHE A 53 -30.20 21.84 14.44
N LYS A 54 -29.89 22.83 13.63
CA LYS A 54 -28.89 22.74 12.55
C LYS A 54 -27.48 22.50 13.07
N THR A 55 -27.19 22.91 14.29
CA THR A 55 -25.89 22.68 14.95
C THR A 55 -25.85 21.36 15.71
N LEU A 56 -27.00 20.71 15.91
CA LEU A 56 -27.15 19.40 16.52
C LEU A 56 -27.18 18.36 15.39
N SER A 57 -26.04 17.83 14.97
CA SER A 57 -26.01 16.62 14.14
C SER A 57 -26.08 15.40 15.07
N PRO A 58 -26.80 14.32 14.69
CA PRO A 58 -26.70 13.09 15.46
C PRO A 58 -25.26 12.59 15.29
N VAL A 59 -24.59 12.43 16.40
CA VAL A 59 -23.33 11.69 16.48
C VAL A 59 -23.74 10.21 16.53
N GLU A 60 -24.15 9.66 15.40
CA GLU A 60 -24.63 8.27 15.34
C GLU A 60 -23.54 7.22 15.49
N ASP A 61 -22.25 7.60 15.54
CA ASP A 61 -21.14 6.66 15.68
C ASP A 61 -20.14 6.97 16.81
N VAL A 62 -20.42 7.96 17.64
CA VAL A 62 -19.72 8.12 18.91
C VAL A 62 -20.76 7.98 20.01
N ILE A 63 -20.95 6.76 20.50
CA ILE A 63 -21.76 6.51 21.70
C ILE A 63 -21.01 7.13 22.86
N ILE A 64 -21.31 8.40 23.11
CA ILE A 64 -20.89 9.10 24.33
C ILE A 64 -21.84 8.68 25.44
N GLN A 65 -21.74 7.44 25.87
CA GLN A 65 -22.21 7.05 27.19
C GLN A 65 -21.12 7.46 28.18
N GLY A 66 -21.18 8.72 28.63
CA GLY A 66 -20.35 9.17 29.72
C GLY A 66 -20.69 8.34 30.95
N ASN A 67 -19.72 7.58 31.43
CA ASN A 67 -19.78 6.94 32.75
C ASN A 67 -19.96 8.06 33.78
N SER A 68 -21.01 8.00 34.61
CA SER A 68 -21.47 9.06 35.54
C SER A 68 -20.49 9.44 36.65
N ASN A 69 -19.26 8.95 36.61
CA ASN A 69 -18.20 9.19 37.62
C ASN A 69 -16.92 9.80 37.07
N THR A 70 -16.97 10.53 35.92
CA THR A 70 -15.77 11.06 35.32
C THR A 70 -15.69 12.59 35.40
N PRO A 71 -14.49 13.20 35.47
CA PRO A 71 -14.28 14.63 35.62
C PRO A 71 -14.58 15.44 34.34
N PHE A 72 -15.12 14.83 33.28
CA PHE A 72 -15.40 15.47 32.01
C PHE A 72 -16.90 15.75 31.83
N THR A 73 -17.23 16.98 31.42
CA THR A 73 -18.59 17.37 31.07
C THR A 73 -18.67 17.77 29.62
N PHE A 74 -19.36 16.98 28.80
CA PHE A 74 -19.54 17.24 27.37
C PHE A 74 -20.36 18.53 27.15
N LEU A 75 -19.97 19.36 26.19
CA LEU A 75 -20.62 20.62 25.85
C LEU A 75 -21.30 20.59 24.47
N THR A 76 -20.56 20.30 23.43
CA THR A 76 -21.05 20.31 22.03
C THR A 76 -20.19 19.44 21.14
N GLY A 77 -20.79 18.94 20.03
CA GLY A 77 -20.06 18.27 18.95
C GLY A 77 -20.60 18.65 17.59
N ASN A 78 -19.76 18.72 16.59
CA ASN A 78 -20.08 19.00 15.20
C ASN A 78 -19.36 18.02 14.26
N GLU A 79 -20.03 17.59 13.20
CA GLU A 79 -19.44 16.77 12.14
C GLU A 79 -19.50 17.51 10.81
N ASN A 80 -18.40 17.57 10.09
CA ASN A 80 -18.33 18.03 8.70
C ASN A 80 -18.10 16.82 7.79
N LYS A 81 -19.18 16.31 7.20
CA LYS A 81 -19.16 15.11 6.34
C LYS A 81 -18.33 15.31 5.06
N ASP A 82 -18.30 16.51 4.52
CA ASP A 82 -17.57 16.82 3.28
C ASP A 82 -16.04 16.81 3.50
N LYS A 83 -15.61 17.17 4.71
CA LYS A 83 -14.19 17.18 5.10
C LYS A 83 -13.76 15.96 5.91
N GLY A 84 -14.70 15.09 6.30
CA GLY A 84 -14.44 13.94 7.15
C GLY A 84 -13.87 14.33 8.52
N THR A 85 -14.28 15.48 9.06
CA THR A 85 -13.82 15.99 10.36
C THR A 85 -14.94 16.03 11.36
N LYS A 86 -14.63 15.66 12.62
CA LYS A 86 -15.54 15.82 13.76
C LYS A 86 -14.88 16.71 14.80
N GLU A 87 -15.63 17.62 15.38
CA GLU A 87 -15.18 18.49 16.46
C GLU A 87 -16.12 18.32 17.66
N PHE A 88 -15.57 18.18 18.84
CA PHE A 88 -16.35 18.19 20.07
C PHE A 88 -15.65 18.96 21.18
N CYS A 89 -16.43 19.52 22.09
CA CYS A 89 -15.98 20.31 23.19
C CYS A 89 -16.50 19.75 24.52
N PHE A 90 -15.66 19.79 25.55
CA PHE A 90 -16.01 19.42 26.91
C PHE A 90 -15.27 20.27 27.94
N THR A 91 -15.68 20.20 29.21
CA THR A 91 -14.95 20.82 30.32
C THR A 91 -14.33 19.76 31.21
N ALA A 92 -13.15 20.06 31.77
CA ALA A 92 -12.44 19.21 32.71
C ALA A 92 -11.77 20.04 33.80
N ASP A 93 -11.49 19.42 34.96
CA ASP A 93 -10.79 20.07 36.06
C ASP A 93 -9.27 20.16 35.84
N LYS A 94 -8.72 19.33 34.96
CA LYS A 94 -7.32 19.37 34.49
C LYS A 94 -7.28 19.21 32.96
N ILE A 95 -6.17 19.54 32.34
CA ILE A 95 -5.92 19.27 30.92
C ILE A 95 -5.64 17.76 30.78
N PRO A 96 -6.52 16.98 30.10
CA PRO A 96 -6.31 15.55 29.93
C PRO A 96 -5.25 15.25 28.85
N SER A 97 -4.63 14.09 28.97
CA SER A 97 -3.81 13.53 27.89
C SER A 97 -4.69 13.06 26.72
N GLU A 98 -4.07 12.91 25.57
CA GLU A 98 -4.74 12.39 24.36
C GLU A 98 -5.35 11.00 24.63
N GLN A 99 -4.64 10.13 25.36
CA GLN A 99 -5.13 8.79 25.71
C GLN A 99 -6.36 8.85 26.65
N GLU A 100 -6.37 9.75 27.65
CA GLU A 100 -7.53 9.94 28.52
C GLU A 100 -8.77 10.41 27.73
N ILE A 101 -8.57 11.22 26.66
CA ILE A 101 -9.65 11.66 25.76
C ILE A 101 -10.15 10.48 24.93
N ILE A 102 -9.25 9.69 24.34
CA ILE A 102 -9.58 8.52 23.51
C ILE A 102 -10.41 7.53 24.33
N ASP A 103 -9.93 7.19 25.51
CA ASP A 103 -10.56 6.18 26.38
C ASP A 103 -11.93 6.66 26.91
N HIS A 104 -12.00 7.95 27.32
CA HIS A 104 -13.24 8.49 27.89
C HIS A 104 -14.36 8.62 26.85
N PHE A 105 -14.02 9.10 25.65
CA PHE A 105 -14.99 9.30 24.56
C PHE A 105 -15.10 8.10 23.62
N ASN A 106 -14.42 6.99 23.96
CA ASN A 106 -14.39 5.76 23.19
C ASN A 106 -14.13 6.01 21.68
N ILE A 107 -13.10 6.82 21.41
CA ILE A 107 -12.77 7.22 20.06
C ILE A 107 -12.16 6.01 19.31
N ASP A 108 -12.80 5.60 18.23
CA ASP A 108 -12.28 4.55 17.35
C ASP A 108 -11.06 5.05 16.57
N ILE A 109 -9.87 4.77 17.09
CA ILE A 109 -8.59 5.17 16.48
C ILE A 109 -8.33 4.50 15.14
N THR A 110 -9.06 3.45 14.78
CA THR A 110 -8.96 2.85 13.44
C THR A 110 -9.67 3.71 12.40
N LYS A 111 -10.72 4.43 12.80
CA LYS A 111 -11.51 5.31 11.95
C LYS A 111 -11.07 6.77 12.00
N TYR A 112 -10.60 7.24 13.16
CA TYR A 112 -10.28 8.65 13.41
C TYR A 112 -8.93 8.80 14.10
N ARG A 113 -8.25 9.90 13.79
CA ARG A 113 -7.11 10.40 14.57
C ARG A 113 -7.46 11.76 15.17
N ILE A 114 -6.93 12.05 16.33
CA ILE A 114 -6.97 13.40 16.90
C ILE A 114 -6.01 14.27 16.07
N SER A 115 -6.57 15.27 15.39
CA SER A 115 -5.77 16.17 14.56
C SER A 115 -5.32 17.42 15.33
N GLN A 116 -6.10 17.81 16.35
CA GLN A 116 -5.85 19.02 17.12
C GLN A 116 -6.61 19.01 18.44
N ILE A 117 -5.97 19.50 19.51
CA ILE A 117 -6.57 19.73 20.82
C ILE A 117 -6.31 21.18 21.21
N TRP A 118 -7.37 21.92 21.52
CA TRP A 118 -7.29 23.27 22.05
C TRP A 118 -7.86 23.31 23.47
N HIS A 119 -7.28 24.12 24.32
CA HIS A 119 -7.82 24.36 25.65
C HIS A 119 -7.75 25.82 26.04
N LYS A 120 -8.71 26.27 26.87
CA LYS A 120 -8.71 27.58 27.52
C LYS A 120 -9.30 27.47 28.90
N THR A 121 -8.81 28.29 29.83
CA THR A 121 -9.34 28.39 31.17
C THR A 121 -10.71 29.08 31.16
N THR A 122 -11.68 28.54 31.88
CA THR A 122 -12.99 29.16 32.04
C THR A 122 -13.04 30.01 33.32
N PRO A 123 -14.01 30.99 33.44
CA PRO A 123 -14.21 31.79 34.64
C PRO A 123 -14.66 30.93 35.85
N GLY A 124 -14.06 30.00 36.33
CA GLY A 124 -14.39 29.04 37.40
C GLY A 124 -13.28 28.04 37.62
N GLY A 125 -12.09 28.27 36.95
CA GLY A 125 -10.91 27.45 37.17
C GLY A 125 -10.89 26.13 36.41
N LYS A 126 -11.95 25.81 35.65
CA LYS A 126 -12.01 24.62 34.78
C LYS A 126 -11.43 24.90 33.42
N TYR A 127 -11.03 23.86 32.70
CA TYR A 127 -10.57 23.93 31.32
C TYR A 127 -11.72 23.59 30.36
N SER A 128 -11.94 24.44 29.36
CA SER A 128 -12.75 24.11 28.19
C SER A 128 -11.84 23.55 27.11
N ILE A 129 -12.09 22.35 26.65
CA ILE A 129 -11.24 21.61 25.72
C ILE A 129 -12.04 21.34 24.44
N SER A 130 -11.45 21.69 23.29
CA SER A 130 -11.98 21.38 21.97
C SER A 130 -11.07 20.37 21.31
N VAL A 131 -11.63 19.30 20.80
CA VAL A 131 -10.92 18.22 20.13
C VAL A 131 -11.41 18.10 18.70
N ASN A 132 -10.48 18.14 17.75
CA ASN A 132 -10.74 17.91 16.33
C ASN A 132 -10.29 16.50 15.97
N LEU A 133 -11.23 15.68 15.51
CA LEU A 133 -10.98 14.38 14.90
C LEU A 133 -10.95 14.51 13.39
N GLN A 134 -10.00 13.88 12.76
CA GLN A 134 -9.93 13.73 11.32
C GLN A 134 -10.07 12.25 10.98
N ALA A 135 -10.98 11.93 10.04
CA ALA A 135 -11.10 10.55 9.54
C ALA A 135 -9.76 10.10 8.96
N ASN A 136 -9.34 8.91 9.35
CA ASN A 136 -8.19 8.26 8.75
C ASN A 136 -8.50 8.04 7.27
N LYS A 137 -7.69 8.57 6.36
CA LYS A 137 -7.90 8.45 4.91
C LYS A 137 -7.90 7.01 4.40
N ILE A 138 -7.48 6.07 5.23
CA ILE A 138 -7.45 4.62 4.97
C ILE A 138 -8.85 4.06 4.70
N GLY A 139 -9.91 4.60 5.31
CA GLY A 139 -11.28 4.08 5.14
C GLY A 139 -11.87 4.22 3.73
N LYS A 140 -11.47 5.25 2.96
CA LYS A 140 -11.96 5.41 1.57
C LYS A 140 -11.12 4.63 0.56
N LEU A 141 -9.82 4.47 0.80
CA LEU A 141 -8.96 3.62 -0.03
C LEU A 141 -9.27 2.13 0.16
N SER A 142 -9.62 1.71 1.39
CA SER A 142 -9.93 0.30 1.67
C SER A 142 -11.22 -0.17 1.00
N SER A 143 -12.26 0.67 0.91
CA SER A 143 -13.52 0.26 0.26
C SER A 143 -13.37 0.17 -1.28
N GLU A 144 -12.69 1.10 -1.92
CA GLU A 144 -12.39 1.01 -3.35
C GLU A 144 -11.42 -0.14 -3.66
N PHE A 145 -10.48 -0.40 -2.77
CA PHE A 145 -9.57 -1.55 -2.85
C PHE A 145 -10.31 -2.87 -2.63
N GLU A 146 -11.15 -2.97 -1.60
CA GLU A 146 -11.96 -4.16 -1.32
C GLU A 146 -12.92 -4.48 -2.47
N ASP A 147 -13.59 -3.47 -3.03
CA ASP A 147 -14.47 -3.63 -4.18
C ASP A 147 -13.71 -4.02 -5.47
N GLY A 148 -12.55 -3.43 -5.70
CA GLY A 148 -11.64 -3.80 -6.80
C GLY A 148 -11.10 -5.21 -6.64
N PHE A 149 -10.66 -5.56 -5.44
CA PHE A 149 -10.15 -6.89 -5.10
C PHE A 149 -11.25 -7.96 -5.17
N LYS A 150 -12.45 -7.68 -4.69
CA LYS A 150 -13.59 -8.58 -4.78
C LYS A 150 -13.98 -8.84 -6.24
N LYS A 151 -14.08 -7.80 -7.08
CA LYS A 151 -14.33 -7.92 -8.52
C LYS A 151 -13.21 -8.70 -9.24
N PHE A 152 -11.95 -8.50 -8.83
CA PHE A 152 -10.82 -9.26 -9.35
C PHE A 152 -10.94 -10.74 -8.98
N CYS A 153 -11.23 -11.08 -7.73
CA CYS A 153 -11.43 -12.45 -7.28
C CYS A 153 -12.62 -13.12 -8.00
N GLU A 154 -13.73 -12.40 -8.17
CA GLU A 154 -14.90 -12.87 -8.93
C GLU A 154 -14.55 -13.12 -10.40
N LYS A 155 -13.80 -12.22 -11.04
CA LYS A 155 -13.35 -12.37 -12.42
C LYS A 155 -12.36 -13.51 -12.62
N GLN A 156 -11.53 -13.81 -11.61
CA GLN A 156 -10.62 -14.96 -11.64
C GLN A 156 -11.34 -16.27 -11.33
N SER A 157 -12.33 -16.28 -10.45
CA SER A 157 -13.15 -17.50 -10.18
C SER A 157 -14.03 -17.89 -11.37
N LEU A 158 -14.37 -16.93 -12.24
CA LEU A 158 -15.11 -17.18 -13.50
C LEU A 158 -14.20 -17.60 -14.65
N LYS A 159 -12.91 -17.33 -14.58
CA LYS A 159 -11.91 -17.95 -15.44
C LYS A 159 -11.60 -19.35 -14.86
N THR A 160 -12.46 -20.31 -15.09
CA THR A 160 -11.97 -21.69 -15.20
C THR A 160 -10.82 -21.62 -16.20
N LEU A 161 -9.59 -21.71 -15.70
CA LEU A 161 -8.39 -21.83 -16.52
C LEU A 161 -8.70 -23.01 -17.45
N LYS A 162 -9.11 -22.72 -18.70
CA LYS A 162 -8.98 -23.72 -19.74
C LYS A 162 -7.53 -24.13 -19.61
N PRO A 163 -7.20 -25.40 -19.41
CA PRO A 163 -5.82 -25.84 -19.38
C PRO A 163 -5.24 -25.25 -20.67
N GLN A 164 -4.42 -24.19 -20.53
CA GLN A 164 -3.62 -23.71 -21.63
C GLN A 164 -2.93 -24.96 -22.10
N SER A 165 -3.09 -25.28 -23.38
CA SER A 165 -2.51 -26.44 -24.01
C SER A 165 -1.17 -26.69 -23.37
N LYS A 166 -1.04 -27.83 -22.63
CA LYS A 166 0.25 -28.24 -22.07
C LYS A 166 1.22 -28.06 -23.22
N ILE A 167 2.15 -27.13 -23.10
CA ILE A 167 3.24 -27.07 -24.05
C ILE A 167 4.00 -28.36 -23.76
N PHE A 168 3.74 -29.37 -24.57
CA PHE A 168 4.34 -30.69 -24.47
C PHE A 168 5.82 -30.52 -24.79
N PHE A 169 6.62 -30.43 -23.74
CA PHE A 169 8.06 -30.56 -23.88
C PHE A 169 8.37 -32.05 -23.81
N GLU A 170 8.48 -32.70 -24.96
CA GLU A 170 8.96 -34.08 -25.11
C GLU A 170 10.48 -34.20 -24.91
N THR A 171 11.12 -33.33 -24.17
CA THR A 171 12.51 -33.52 -23.78
C THR A 171 12.55 -33.87 -22.31
N VAL A 172 12.60 -35.15 -22.01
CA VAL A 172 12.89 -35.66 -20.66
C VAL A 172 14.35 -35.30 -20.35
N HIS A 173 14.57 -34.09 -19.82
CA HIS A 173 15.85 -33.76 -19.20
C HIS A 173 15.88 -34.43 -17.83
N THR A 174 16.77 -35.40 -17.67
CA THR A 174 17.04 -36.09 -16.40
C THR A 174 17.99 -35.28 -15.50
N PHE A 175 17.86 -33.97 -15.47
CA PHE A 175 18.63 -33.13 -14.54
C PHE A 175 18.12 -33.34 -13.11
N GLU A 176 19.09 -33.52 -12.19
CA GLU A 176 18.80 -33.53 -10.77
C GLU A 176 18.21 -32.17 -10.36
N LYS A 177 17.09 -32.19 -9.63
CA LYS A 177 16.41 -30.98 -9.16
C LYS A 177 17.11 -30.39 -7.94
N ASN A 178 18.22 -29.73 -8.16
CA ASN A 178 19.03 -29.07 -7.13
C ASN A 178 19.28 -27.58 -7.39
N SER A 179 18.64 -27.03 -8.42
CA SER A 179 18.85 -25.65 -8.82
C SER A 179 17.71 -24.74 -8.41
N THR A 180 18.07 -23.57 -7.87
CA THR A 180 17.16 -22.44 -7.62
C THR A 180 17.43 -21.35 -8.63
N VAL A 181 16.40 -20.90 -9.33
CA VAL A 181 16.47 -19.82 -10.33
C VAL A 181 15.87 -18.55 -9.76
N VAL A 182 16.65 -17.49 -9.70
CA VAL A 182 16.26 -16.16 -9.25
C VAL A 182 15.99 -15.27 -10.46
N ILE A 183 14.74 -14.89 -10.66
CA ILE A 183 14.33 -13.98 -11.74
C ILE A 183 14.16 -12.57 -11.14
N ASN A 184 14.95 -11.63 -11.64
CA ASN A 184 14.90 -10.22 -11.27
C ASN A 184 14.35 -9.38 -12.44
N LEU A 185 13.24 -8.69 -12.20
CA LEU A 185 12.59 -7.80 -13.15
C LEU A 185 12.37 -6.45 -12.47
N ALA A 186 13.35 -5.55 -12.63
CA ALA A 186 13.39 -4.28 -11.90
C ALA A 186 12.57 -3.18 -12.59
N ASP A 187 12.07 -2.25 -11.78
CA ASP A 187 11.59 -0.93 -12.19
C ASP A 187 10.62 -1.01 -13.39
N LEU A 188 9.55 -1.79 -13.24
CA LEU A 188 8.56 -1.96 -14.31
C LEU A 188 7.73 -0.69 -14.52
N HIS A 189 7.46 0.04 -13.43
CA HIS A 189 6.62 1.24 -13.44
C HIS A 189 5.30 1.05 -14.20
N LEU A 190 4.51 0.04 -13.83
CA LEU A 190 3.16 -0.13 -14.34
C LEU A 190 2.35 1.16 -14.15
N GLY A 191 1.69 1.60 -15.22
CA GLY A 191 0.95 2.84 -15.26
C GLY A 191 1.75 4.07 -15.66
N LYS A 192 3.05 3.96 -15.94
CA LYS A 192 3.86 5.02 -16.54
C LYS A 192 3.42 5.27 -17.98
N LEU A 193 3.27 6.54 -18.33
CA LEU A 193 2.98 6.98 -19.70
C LEU A 193 4.23 7.57 -20.36
N VAL A 194 4.57 7.09 -21.54
CA VAL A 194 5.65 7.66 -22.38
C VAL A 194 5.14 7.84 -23.79
N SER A 195 5.36 9.05 -24.33
CA SER A 195 4.97 9.42 -25.66
C SER A 195 6.14 9.26 -26.64
N GLU A 196 5.90 8.56 -27.75
CA GLU A 196 6.87 8.38 -28.82
C GLU A 196 7.36 9.72 -29.43
N HIS A 197 6.47 10.71 -29.45
CA HIS A 197 6.81 12.04 -29.97
C HIS A 197 7.84 12.81 -29.10
N GLU A 198 7.95 12.46 -27.82
CA GLU A 198 8.85 13.13 -26.88
C GLU A 198 10.21 12.42 -26.76
N THR A 199 10.20 11.10 -26.82
CA THR A 199 11.36 10.30 -26.43
C THR A 199 11.81 9.32 -27.52
N GLY A 200 11.03 9.17 -28.57
CA GLY A 200 11.25 8.14 -29.61
C GLY A 200 10.83 6.73 -29.14
N GLU A 201 10.21 6.60 -27.97
CA GLU A 201 9.74 5.35 -27.41
C GLU A 201 8.30 5.49 -26.91
N ARG A 202 7.50 4.44 -27.10
CA ARG A 202 6.16 4.35 -26.52
C ARG A 202 6.17 3.40 -25.32
N TYR A 203 5.52 3.82 -24.22
CA TYR A 203 5.33 2.97 -23.06
C TYR A 203 3.98 3.28 -22.39
N ASN A 204 3.26 2.24 -22.05
CA ASN A 204 1.97 2.29 -21.36
C ASN A 204 1.76 0.98 -20.58
N ILE A 205 0.63 0.85 -19.91
CA ILE A 205 0.33 -0.29 -19.05
C ILE A 205 0.30 -1.63 -19.82
N ASP A 206 -0.17 -1.63 -21.08
CA ASP A 206 -0.25 -2.85 -21.90
C ASP A 206 1.15 -3.30 -22.33
N ILE A 207 2.01 -2.37 -22.76
CA ILE A 207 3.41 -2.64 -23.11
C ILE A 207 4.18 -3.14 -21.89
N ALA A 208 3.95 -2.53 -20.71
CA ALA A 208 4.57 -2.97 -19.46
C ALA A 208 4.22 -4.42 -19.13
N LYS A 209 2.92 -4.76 -19.20
CA LYS A 209 2.41 -6.13 -19.01
C LYS A 209 3.02 -7.12 -19.98
N GLU A 210 3.03 -6.77 -21.27
CA GLU A 210 3.62 -7.61 -22.33
C GLU A 210 5.10 -7.89 -22.08
N ARG A 211 5.89 -6.85 -21.79
CA ARG A 211 7.34 -6.96 -21.52
C ARG A 211 7.61 -7.87 -20.32
N PHE A 212 6.88 -7.67 -19.23
CA PHE A 212 7.05 -8.46 -18.02
C PHE A 212 6.79 -9.95 -18.27
N LEU A 213 5.63 -10.27 -18.84
CA LEU A 213 5.24 -11.65 -19.13
C LEU A 213 6.14 -12.32 -20.18
N ALA A 214 6.62 -11.55 -21.18
CA ALA A 214 7.60 -12.04 -22.16
C ALA A 214 8.93 -12.40 -21.49
N CYS A 215 9.39 -11.60 -20.51
CA CYS A 215 10.57 -11.93 -19.71
C CYS A 215 10.36 -13.20 -18.89
N ILE A 216 9.26 -13.32 -18.16
CA ILE A 216 8.94 -14.50 -17.34
C ILE A 216 8.93 -15.78 -18.20
N LYS A 217 8.16 -15.79 -19.28
CA LYS A 217 8.06 -16.95 -20.19
C LYS A 217 9.40 -17.36 -20.74
N HIS A 218 10.17 -16.41 -21.25
CA HIS A 218 11.50 -16.67 -21.84
C HIS A 218 12.50 -17.21 -20.81
N LEU A 219 12.61 -16.53 -19.66
CA LEU A 219 13.60 -16.87 -18.65
C LEU A 219 13.27 -18.21 -17.96
N ALA A 220 12.00 -18.48 -17.67
CA ALA A 220 11.56 -19.75 -17.14
C ALA A 220 11.89 -20.91 -18.11
N TYR A 221 11.55 -20.76 -19.39
CA TYR A 221 11.83 -21.76 -20.41
C TYR A 221 13.32 -22.01 -20.59
N LYS A 222 14.13 -20.95 -20.72
CA LYS A 222 15.58 -21.06 -20.90
C LYS A 222 16.25 -21.74 -19.71
N SER A 223 15.89 -21.36 -18.49
CA SER A 223 16.44 -21.98 -17.29
C SER A 223 16.03 -23.45 -17.21
N TYR A 224 14.76 -23.77 -17.45
CA TYR A 224 14.25 -25.15 -17.44
C TYR A 224 14.92 -26.05 -18.48
N SER A 225 15.26 -25.50 -19.64
CA SER A 225 15.92 -26.24 -20.70
C SER A 225 17.39 -26.62 -20.39
N CYS A 226 17.98 -26.00 -19.38
CA CYS A 226 19.40 -26.19 -19.05
C CYS A 226 19.65 -26.79 -17.66
N TYR A 227 18.67 -26.70 -16.73
CA TYR A 227 18.85 -27.08 -15.34
C TYR A 227 17.66 -27.82 -14.77
N GLY A 228 17.90 -28.72 -13.82
CA GLY A 228 16.87 -29.34 -12.99
C GLY A 228 16.42 -28.35 -11.90
N ILE A 229 15.29 -27.68 -12.14
CA ILE A 229 14.81 -26.62 -11.28
C ILE A 229 13.95 -27.18 -10.15
N LYS A 230 14.40 -26.93 -8.90
CA LYS A 230 13.63 -27.18 -7.70
C LYS A 230 12.73 -25.99 -7.36
N LYS A 231 13.27 -24.78 -7.46
CA LYS A 231 12.61 -23.58 -7.01
C LYS A 231 12.83 -22.38 -7.94
N PHE A 232 11.78 -21.61 -8.19
CA PHE A 232 11.90 -20.24 -8.70
C PHE A 232 11.74 -19.22 -7.58
N ILE A 233 12.55 -18.17 -7.63
CA ILE A 233 12.40 -16.96 -6.84
C ILE A 233 12.16 -15.81 -7.82
N LEU A 234 11.03 -15.13 -7.70
CA LEU A 234 10.71 -13.94 -8.47
C LEU A 234 10.80 -12.70 -7.60
N SER A 235 11.52 -11.69 -8.04
CA SER A 235 11.57 -10.37 -7.40
C SER A 235 11.38 -9.26 -8.43
N SER A 236 10.54 -8.28 -8.08
CA SER A 236 10.36 -7.05 -8.86
C SER A 236 11.42 -6.00 -8.54
N LEU A 237 12.21 -6.17 -7.49
CA LEU A 237 13.22 -5.23 -7.00
C LEU A 237 12.69 -3.81 -6.68
N GLY A 238 11.39 -3.68 -6.49
CA GLY A 238 10.70 -2.41 -6.26
C GLY A 238 10.29 -1.68 -7.53
N ASP A 239 9.51 -0.63 -7.35
CA ASP A 239 8.95 0.21 -8.42
C ASP A 239 8.20 -0.59 -9.50
N THR A 240 7.47 -1.61 -9.05
CA THR A 240 6.53 -2.35 -9.91
C THR A 240 5.42 -1.44 -10.41
N LEU A 241 4.90 -0.56 -9.52
CA LEU A 241 3.92 0.45 -9.85
C LEU A 241 4.60 1.82 -10.03
N HIS A 242 4.01 2.68 -10.86
CA HIS A 242 4.56 4.00 -11.14
C HIS A 242 4.19 5.04 -10.09
N THR A 243 3.08 4.87 -9.39
CA THR A 243 2.53 5.82 -8.42
C THR A 243 2.03 5.13 -7.17
N ASP A 244 2.05 5.86 -6.04
CA ASP A 244 1.57 5.39 -4.74
C ASP A 244 0.19 5.95 -4.38
N THR A 245 -0.29 6.95 -5.11
CA THR A 245 -1.51 7.65 -4.75
C THR A 245 -2.48 7.82 -5.92
N VAL A 246 -3.75 8.04 -5.61
CA VAL A 246 -4.80 8.37 -6.60
C VAL A 246 -4.58 9.71 -7.31
N LYS A 247 -3.62 10.52 -6.84
CA LYS A 247 -3.25 11.81 -7.44
C LYS A 247 -2.05 11.70 -8.39
N SER A 248 -1.67 10.49 -8.78
CA SER A 248 -0.49 10.22 -9.62
C SER A 248 0.79 10.79 -9.01
N THR A 249 1.01 10.54 -7.72
CA THR A 249 2.25 10.94 -7.04
C THR A 249 3.00 9.71 -6.53
N THR A 250 4.32 9.84 -6.45
CA THR A 250 5.19 8.88 -5.77
C THR A 250 4.95 8.91 -4.26
N THR A 251 5.56 8.00 -3.50
CA THR A 251 5.50 7.97 -2.03
C THR A 251 5.91 9.31 -1.41
N SER A 252 6.93 9.97 -1.94
CA SER A 252 7.40 11.29 -1.48
C SER A 252 6.55 12.47 -1.97
N GLY A 253 5.49 12.22 -2.74
CA GLY A 253 4.56 13.25 -3.21
C GLY A 253 4.93 13.90 -4.55
N THR A 254 5.95 13.43 -5.25
CA THR A 254 6.31 13.93 -6.59
C THR A 254 5.26 13.49 -7.60
N TYR A 255 4.69 14.43 -8.33
CA TYR A 255 3.76 14.14 -9.43
C TYR A 255 4.49 13.48 -10.60
N VAL A 256 3.88 12.44 -11.15
CA VAL A 256 4.38 11.72 -12.33
C VAL A 256 3.22 11.40 -13.27
N GLU A 257 3.51 11.39 -14.58
CA GLU A 257 2.48 11.15 -15.59
C GLU A 257 2.06 9.68 -15.60
N SER A 258 0.76 9.45 -15.51
CA SER A 258 0.16 8.13 -15.44
C SER A 258 -0.77 7.88 -16.63
N ASP A 259 -0.67 6.69 -17.20
CA ASP A 259 -1.50 6.20 -18.31
C ASP A 259 -2.96 6.00 -17.88
N THR A 260 -3.19 5.57 -16.64
CA THR A 260 -4.53 5.29 -16.13
C THR A 260 -4.62 5.49 -14.62
N ARG A 261 -5.79 5.23 -14.04
CA ARG A 261 -6.05 5.39 -12.60
C ARG A 261 -5.27 4.38 -11.75
N ALA A 262 -4.82 4.80 -10.57
CA ALA A 262 -4.05 3.98 -9.65
C ALA A 262 -4.73 2.63 -9.31
N SER A 263 -6.07 2.61 -9.14
CA SER A 263 -6.82 1.37 -8.91
C SER A 263 -6.72 0.38 -10.08
N LYS A 264 -6.75 0.89 -11.33
CA LYS A 264 -6.57 0.03 -12.52
C LYS A 264 -5.14 -0.47 -12.64
N VAL A 265 -4.16 0.36 -12.33
CA VAL A 265 -2.74 -0.04 -12.30
C VAL A 265 -2.53 -1.16 -11.29
N PHE A 266 -3.12 -1.04 -10.08
CA PHE A 266 -3.03 -2.06 -9.05
C PHE A 266 -3.68 -3.39 -9.46
N GLU A 267 -4.86 -3.33 -10.08
CA GLU A 267 -5.55 -4.53 -10.62
C GLU A 267 -4.66 -5.26 -11.64
N VAL A 268 -4.06 -4.51 -12.58
CA VAL A 268 -3.18 -5.07 -13.60
C VAL A 268 -1.88 -5.62 -13.00
N ALA A 269 -1.31 -4.95 -11.98
CA ALA A 269 -0.13 -5.45 -11.28
C ALA A 269 -0.41 -6.80 -10.62
N LEU A 270 -1.54 -6.93 -9.93
CA LEU A 270 -1.94 -8.18 -9.31
C LEU A 270 -2.17 -9.28 -10.37
N GLU A 271 -2.81 -8.95 -11.49
CA GLU A 271 -3.01 -9.87 -12.61
C GLU A 271 -1.67 -10.35 -13.22
N VAL A 272 -0.74 -9.42 -13.48
CA VAL A 272 0.57 -9.74 -14.06
C VAL A 272 1.40 -10.63 -13.14
N LEU A 273 1.43 -10.32 -11.84
CA LEU A 273 2.21 -11.10 -10.89
C LEU A 273 1.61 -12.49 -10.64
N THR A 274 0.28 -12.60 -10.56
CA THR A 274 -0.38 -13.91 -10.43
C THR A 274 -0.17 -14.76 -11.68
N GLU A 275 -0.34 -14.19 -12.90
CA GLU A 275 -0.04 -14.90 -14.14
C GLU A 275 1.43 -15.36 -14.19
N SER A 276 2.35 -14.53 -13.74
CA SER A 276 3.78 -14.84 -13.70
C SER A 276 4.10 -15.99 -12.76
N ILE A 277 3.57 -15.97 -11.53
CA ILE A 277 3.75 -17.03 -10.56
C ILE A 277 3.15 -18.34 -11.09
N ASP A 278 1.95 -18.30 -11.68
CA ASP A 278 1.30 -19.48 -12.25
C ASP A 278 2.05 -20.07 -13.46
N ILE A 279 2.75 -19.22 -14.23
CA ILE A 279 3.67 -19.70 -15.27
C ILE A 279 4.85 -20.44 -14.64
N LEU A 280 5.51 -19.85 -13.62
CA LEU A 280 6.69 -20.44 -12.97
C LEU A 280 6.38 -21.76 -12.29
N LYS A 281 5.19 -21.93 -11.70
CA LYS A 281 4.71 -23.18 -11.11
C LYS A 281 4.70 -24.36 -12.08
N GLN A 282 4.63 -24.12 -13.38
CA GLN A 282 4.66 -25.19 -14.39
C GLN A 282 6.05 -25.81 -14.57
N PHE A 283 7.11 -25.14 -14.11
CA PHE A 283 8.49 -25.49 -14.35
C PHE A 283 9.30 -25.86 -13.10
N ALA A 284 8.75 -25.69 -11.89
CA ALA A 284 9.44 -26.00 -10.64
C ALA A 284 8.48 -26.58 -9.59
N ASP A 285 9.04 -27.15 -8.53
CA ASP A 285 8.27 -27.68 -7.42
C ASP A 285 7.81 -26.58 -6.45
N GLU A 286 8.57 -25.49 -6.37
CA GLU A 286 8.32 -24.36 -5.48
C GLU A 286 8.49 -23.04 -6.23
N VAL A 287 7.66 -22.04 -5.88
CA VAL A 287 7.80 -20.65 -6.33
C VAL A 287 7.74 -19.72 -5.13
N GLU A 288 8.74 -18.87 -4.97
CA GLU A 288 8.74 -17.81 -3.97
C GLU A 288 8.72 -16.44 -4.64
N PHE A 289 7.81 -15.56 -4.19
CA PHE A 289 7.82 -14.16 -4.57
C PHE A 289 8.39 -13.32 -3.44
N ILE A 290 9.43 -12.53 -3.74
CA ILE A 290 10.05 -11.59 -2.82
C ILE A 290 9.58 -10.18 -3.17
N ASN A 291 8.71 -9.63 -2.34
CA ASN A 291 8.18 -8.29 -2.49
C ASN A 291 9.17 -7.27 -1.91
N ILE A 292 9.74 -6.43 -2.75
CA ILE A 292 10.57 -5.28 -2.37
C ILE A 292 9.82 -4.01 -2.73
N ALA A 293 9.66 -3.10 -1.77
CA ALA A 293 9.03 -1.81 -2.02
C ALA A 293 10.05 -0.82 -2.62
N GLY A 294 9.63 -0.09 -3.64
CA GLY A 294 10.40 0.98 -4.26
C GLY A 294 9.98 2.37 -3.79
N ASN A 295 10.74 3.40 -4.15
CA ASN A 295 10.49 4.77 -3.72
C ASN A 295 9.31 5.45 -4.43
N HIS A 296 8.84 4.90 -5.55
CA HIS A 296 7.65 5.39 -6.25
C HIS A 296 6.34 4.95 -5.61
N CYS A 297 6.29 3.76 -5.00
CA CYS A 297 5.04 3.09 -4.64
C CYS A 297 5.15 2.23 -3.37
N GLU A 298 5.83 2.71 -2.33
CA GLU A 298 6.12 1.96 -1.12
C GLU A 298 4.88 1.32 -0.49
N LEU A 299 3.83 2.11 -0.26
CA LEU A 299 2.60 1.64 0.36
C LEU A 299 1.84 0.68 -0.57
N SER A 300 1.73 1.03 -1.84
CA SER A 300 1.01 0.22 -2.82
C SER A 300 1.69 -1.12 -3.06
N GLU A 301 3.02 -1.20 -3.05
CA GLU A 301 3.74 -2.47 -3.15
C GLU A 301 3.58 -3.33 -1.89
N GLN A 302 3.56 -2.74 -0.70
CA GLN A 302 3.26 -3.48 0.52
C GLN A 302 1.86 -4.11 0.44
N HIS A 303 0.86 -3.35 -0.01
CA HIS A 303 -0.50 -3.87 -0.23
C HIS A 303 -0.54 -4.96 -1.31
N LEU A 304 0.23 -4.82 -2.38
CA LEU A 304 0.33 -5.82 -3.44
C LEU A 304 0.89 -7.14 -2.90
N GLY A 305 1.93 -7.08 -2.07
CA GLY A 305 2.48 -8.27 -1.39
C GLY A 305 1.46 -8.94 -0.47
N ILE A 306 0.68 -8.17 0.30
CA ILE A 306 -0.40 -8.69 1.15
C ILE A 306 -1.51 -9.34 0.32
N ALA A 307 -1.90 -8.71 -0.80
CA ALA A 307 -2.90 -9.25 -1.72
C ALA A 307 -2.47 -10.58 -2.33
N LEU A 308 -1.22 -10.67 -2.80
CA LEU A 308 -0.63 -11.92 -3.31
C LEU A 308 -0.60 -13.02 -2.23
N LYS A 309 -0.19 -12.67 -1.00
CA LYS A 309 -0.18 -13.61 0.12
C LYS A 309 -1.58 -14.13 0.44
N ALA A 310 -2.59 -13.27 0.38
CA ALA A 310 -3.98 -13.67 0.57
C ALA A 310 -4.49 -14.55 -0.58
N TYR A 311 -4.08 -14.25 -1.82
CA TYR A 311 -4.46 -15.02 -3.01
C TYR A 311 -3.91 -16.46 -2.96
N TYR A 312 -2.61 -16.62 -2.62
CA TYR A 312 -1.93 -17.92 -2.60
C TYR A 312 -1.96 -18.62 -1.22
N ARG A 313 -2.75 -18.15 -0.25
CA ARG A 313 -2.75 -18.70 1.14
C ARG A 313 -3.01 -20.21 1.24
N ASN A 314 -3.67 -20.79 0.26
CA ASN A 314 -4.03 -22.22 0.21
C ASN A 314 -3.20 -23.00 -0.83
N ASP A 315 -2.21 -22.38 -1.44
CA ASP A 315 -1.35 -23.00 -2.43
C ASP A 315 0.00 -23.35 -1.81
N SER A 316 0.23 -24.64 -1.54
CA SER A 316 1.44 -25.12 -0.90
C SER A 316 2.70 -25.00 -1.77
N GLN A 317 2.55 -24.81 -3.08
CA GLN A 317 3.67 -24.63 -4.01
C GLN A 317 4.19 -23.18 -3.98
N VAL A 318 3.42 -22.22 -3.45
CA VAL A 318 3.73 -20.77 -3.52
C VAL A 318 3.99 -20.17 -2.15
N THR A 319 5.11 -19.50 -2.02
CA THR A 319 5.45 -18.70 -0.85
C THR A 319 5.53 -17.22 -1.21
N ILE A 320 4.82 -16.37 -0.49
CA ILE A 320 4.87 -14.91 -0.69
C ILE A 320 5.56 -14.27 0.52
N ASN A 321 6.75 -13.73 0.29
CA ASN A 321 7.49 -12.96 1.28
C ASN A 321 7.06 -11.49 1.22
N ALA A 322 5.96 -11.16 1.91
CA ALA A 322 5.37 -9.83 1.99
C ALA A 322 5.70 -9.10 3.29
N GLU A 323 6.80 -9.48 3.98
CA GLU A 323 7.24 -8.75 5.18
C GLU A 323 7.59 -7.30 4.81
N PRO A 324 7.22 -6.30 5.64
CA PRO A 324 7.49 -4.89 5.36
C PRO A 324 8.94 -4.52 5.70
N LYS A 325 9.89 -5.31 5.20
CA LYS A 325 11.33 -5.09 5.37
C LYS A 325 11.90 -4.47 4.10
N VAL A 326 12.71 -3.42 4.28
CA VAL A 326 13.41 -2.74 3.18
C VAL A 326 14.42 -3.69 2.49
N ARG A 327 15.03 -4.58 3.28
CA ARG A 327 15.99 -5.59 2.80
C ARG A 327 15.51 -6.97 3.18
N LYS A 328 15.64 -7.91 2.25
CA LYS A 328 15.33 -9.32 2.47
C LYS A 328 16.52 -10.17 2.08
N SER A 329 16.77 -11.22 2.83
CA SER A 329 17.92 -12.09 2.60
C SER A 329 17.52 -13.55 2.81
N ILE A 330 18.03 -14.42 1.95
CA ILE A 330 17.88 -15.88 2.07
C ILE A 330 19.22 -16.56 1.79
N LEU A 331 19.38 -17.78 2.28
CA LEU A 331 20.52 -18.64 2.01
C LEU A 331 20.10 -19.80 1.10
N ILE A 332 20.84 -20.01 0.01
CA ILE A 332 20.69 -21.14 -0.91
C ILE A 332 22.03 -21.89 -0.91
N GLY A 333 22.09 -23.07 -0.28
CA GLY A 333 23.37 -23.70 0.01
C GLY A 333 24.30 -22.75 0.77
N ASP A 334 25.48 -22.46 0.25
CA ASP A 334 26.46 -21.51 0.80
C ASP A 334 26.31 -20.08 0.21
N ASN A 335 25.23 -19.80 -0.55
CA ASN A 335 25.03 -18.55 -1.26
C ASN A 335 24.02 -17.66 -0.52
N LEU A 336 24.47 -16.53 0.03
CA LEU A 336 23.61 -15.51 0.63
C LEU A 336 23.15 -14.52 -0.44
N LEU A 337 21.87 -14.51 -0.68
CA LEU A 337 21.21 -13.59 -1.61
C LEU A 337 20.40 -12.56 -0.84
N SER A 338 20.59 -11.30 -1.17
CA SER A 338 19.89 -10.19 -0.55
C SER A 338 19.26 -9.30 -1.61
N TRP A 339 18.08 -8.76 -1.32
CA TRP A 339 17.32 -7.85 -2.18
C TRP A 339 16.99 -6.57 -1.46
N THR A 340 17.13 -5.45 -2.13
CA THR A 340 16.64 -4.14 -1.75
C THR A 340 16.42 -3.30 -3.00
N HIS A 341 15.65 -2.21 -2.91
CA HIS A 341 15.38 -1.39 -4.09
C HIS A 341 16.62 -0.68 -4.61
N GLY A 342 17.43 -0.09 -3.75
CA GLY A 342 18.69 0.55 -4.16
C GLY A 342 18.69 2.09 -4.05
N ASP A 343 17.68 2.67 -3.46
CA ASP A 343 17.54 4.10 -3.17
C ASP A 343 18.30 4.57 -1.91
N THR A 344 19.12 3.69 -1.34
CA THR A 344 19.90 3.91 -0.11
C THR A 344 21.39 4.06 -0.37
N ASN A 345 22.17 4.35 0.69
CA ASN A 345 23.64 4.44 0.60
C ASN A 345 24.27 3.08 0.31
N MET A 346 24.78 2.89 -0.88
CA MET A 346 25.37 1.66 -1.38
C MET A 346 26.68 1.27 -0.66
N ASN A 347 27.47 2.27 -0.24
CA ASN A 347 28.79 2.01 0.36
C ASN A 347 28.72 1.30 1.72
N THR A 348 27.61 1.48 2.44
CA THR A 348 27.38 0.87 3.76
C THR A 348 26.57 -0.41 3.69
N LEU A 349 26.00 -0.73 2.53
CA LEU A 349 25.04 -1.81 2.34
C LEU A 349 25.58 -3.19 2.72
N PRO A 350 26.82 -3.59 2.33
CA PRO A 350 27.39 -4.87 2.74
C PRO A 350 27.50 -5.03 4.27
N LEU A 351 27.94 -3.99 4.97
CA LEU A 351 28.05 -4.01 6.44
C LEU A 351 26.67 -4.05 7.10
N THR A 352 25.70 -3.33 6.53
CA THR A 352 24.31 -3.35 7.00
C THR A 352 23.72 -4.76 6.93
N ILE A 353 23.89 -5.45 5.79
CA ILE A 353 23.40 -6.82 5.61
C ILE A 353 24.13 -7.78 6.56
N ALA A 354 25.45 -7.65 6.71
CA ALA A 354 26.22 -8.47 7.65
C ALA A 354 25.70 -8.33 9.09
N THR A 355 25.25 -7.14 9.47
CA THR A 355 24.69 -6.87 10.79
C THR A 355 23.27 -7.42 10.94
N GLU A 356 22.41 -7.20 9.95
CA GLU A 356 21.00 -7.61 9.99
C GLU A 356 20.81 -9.13 9.96
N VAL A 357 21.63 -9.84 9.20
CA VAL A 357 21.53 -11.29 9.00
C VAL A 357 22.84 -12.00 9.33
N SER A 358 23.44 -11.67 10.46
CA SER A 358 24.77 -12.15 10.89
C SER A 358 24.91 -13.67 10.89
N GLU A 359 23.85 -14.42 11.25
CA GLU A 359 23.84 -15.87 11.23
C GLU A 359 23.93 -16.44 9.80
N LEU A 360 23.18 -15.87 8.85
CA LEU A 360 23.23 -16.28 7.45
C LEU A 360 24.57 -15.86 6.83
N TRP A 361 25.04 -14.67 7.20
CA TRP A 361 26.35 -14.16 6.79
C TRP A 361 27.48 -15.08 7.19
N GLY A 362 27.49 -15.54 8.44
CA GLY A 362 28.52 -16.47 8.97
C GLY A 362 28.53 -17.84 8.28
N LYS A 363 27.37 -18.28 7.76
CA LYS A 363 27.24 -19.54 7.02
C LYS A 363 27.58 -19.41 5.54
N SER A 364 27.57 -18.21 4.98
CA SER A 364 27.72 -17.99 3.55
C SER A 364 29.18 -17.89 3.12
N LYS A 365 29.46 -18.41 1.92
CA LYS A 365 30.74 -18.27 1.22
C LYS A 365 30.65 -17.32 0.01
N PHE A 366 29.48 -17.20 -0.59
CA PHE A 366 29.19 -16.26 -1.65
C PHE A 366 28.08 -15.30 -1.22
N ARG A 367 28.18 -14.01 -1.57
CA ARG A 367 27.22 -12.98 -1.17
C ARG A 367 26.90 -12.07 -2.32
N LEU A 368 25.61 -12.01 -2.67
CA LEU A 368 25.11 -11.17 -3.75
C LEU A 368 23.98 -10.28 -3.24
N VAL A 369 24.12 -8.97 -3.44
CA VAL A 369 23.07 -7.97 -3.20
C VAL A 369 22.48 -7.53 -4.54
N GLN A 370 21.20 -7.61 -4.65
CA GLN A 370 20.45 -7.42 -5.89
C GLN A 370 19.57 -6.16 -5.76
N LEU A 371 19.71 -5.25 -6.73
CA LEU A 371 19.18 -3.89 -6.70
C LEU A 371 18.48 -3.51 -8.00
N GLY A 372 17.41 -2.71 -7.87
CA GLY A 372 16.77 -1.93 -8.93
C GLY A 372 17.22 -0.46 -8.93
N HIS A 373 16.26 0.47 -9.03
CA HIS A 373 16.32 1.92 -8.85
C HIS A 373 17.16 2.69 -9.89
N LEU A 374 18.35 2.24 -10.22
CA LEU A 374 19.20 2.96 -11.17
C LEU A 374 18.79 2.59 -12.60
N HIS A 375 17.86 3.38 -13.18
CA HIS A 375 17.43 3.22 -14.58
C HIS A 375 18.58 3.42 -15.59
N GLY A 376 19.69 3.94 -15.13
CA GLY A 376 20.91 4.16 -15.91
C GLY A 376 22.04 4.53 -14.98
N THR A 377 23.23 4.03 -15.29
CA THR A 377 24.45 4.29 -14.52
C THR A 377 24.75 5.78 -14.43
N LYS A 378 24.61 6.38 -13.24
CA LYS A 378 25.27 7.65 -12.94
C LYS A 378 26.78 7.44 -13.06
N LYS A 379 27.34 8.03 -14.13
CA LYS A 379 28.76 8.22 -14.37
C LYS A 379 29.70 8.07 -13.17
N LYS A 380 30.54 7.06 -13.17
CA LYS A 380 31.99 7.25 -13.28
C LYS A 380 32.69 6.01 -13.84
N VAL A 381 32.06 4.86 -13.76
CA VAL A 381 32.53 3.63 -14.36
C VAL A 381 31.29 2.84 -14.75
N PHE A 382 31.26 2.27 -15.96
CA PHE A 382 30.20 1.36 -16.41
C PHE A 382 30.34 0.00 -15.68
N GLN A 383 30.03 -0.03 -14.39
CA GLN A 383 29.95 -1.27 -13.63
C GLN A 383 28.49 -1.48 -13.22
N ALA A 384 27.84 -2.45 -13.86
CA ALA A 384 26.56 -2.96 -13.41
C ALA A 384 26.72 -3.75 -12.09
N GLU A 385 27.96 -4.03 -11.70
CA GLU A 385 28.34 -4.86 -10.59
C GLU A 385 29.60 -4.31 -9.92
N ASP A 386 29.56 -4.14 -8.61
CA ASP A 386 30.68 -3.72 -7.76
C ASP A 386 30.95 -4.79 -6.73
N GLU A 387 32.23 -5.05 -6.42
CA GLU A 387 32.61 -5.96 -5.35
C GLU A 387 33.19 -5.20 -4.15
N PHE A 388 32.57 -5.37 -2.99
CA PHE A 388 32.96 -4.76 -1.74
C PHE A 388 33.34 -5.84 -0.71
N ASN A 389 34.64 -6.11 -0.53
CA ASN A 389 35.13 -7.03 0.49
C ASN A 389 34.43 -8.40 0.50
N GLY A 390 34.27 -9.03 -0.67
CA GLY A 390 33.63 -10.33 -0.83
C GLY A 390 32.10 -10.29 -0.87
N VAL A 391 31.54 -9.11 -1.14
CA VAL A 391 30.12 -8.93 -1.45
C VAL A 391 29.97 -8.33 -2.82
N ILE A 392 29.25 -9.01 -3.70
CA ILE A 392 28.88 -8.50 -4.99
C ILE A 392 27.59 -7.70 -4.85
N VAL A 393 27.61 -6.45 -5.28
CA VAL A 393 26.45 -5.57 -5.34
C VAL A 393 26.10 -5.32 -6.81
N ARG A 394 24.92 -5.79 -7.24
CA ARG A 394 24.54 -5.80 -8.64
C ARG A 394 23.23 -5.09 -8.89
N HIS A 395 23.25 -4.13 -9.83
CA HIS A 395 22.08 -3.46 -10.35
C HIS A 395 21.51 -4.20 -11.55
N PHE A 396 20.18 -4.35 -11.54
CA PHE A 396 19.44 -4.94 -12.65
C PHE A 396 18.79 -3.87 -13.52
N SER A 397 18.69 -4.15 -14.80
CA SER A 397 18.13 -3.22 -15.79
C SER A 397 16.63 -3.03 -15.57
N SER A 398 16.17 -1.79 -15.71
CA SER A 398 14.75 -1.46 -15.75
C SER A 398 14.06 -2.02 -17.00
N LEU A 399 12.80 -2.42 -16.85
CA LEU A 399 11.93 -2.79 -17.99
C LEU A 399 11.10 -1.61 -18.50
N SER A 400 11.11 -0.47 -17.79
CA SER A 400 10.27 0.67 -18.15
C SER A 400 10.75 1.42 -19.39
N GLY A 401 9.83 2.18 -19.99
CA GLY A 401 10.15 3.13 -21.07
C GLY A 401 10.93 4.34 -20.58
N THR A 402 11.73 4.92 -21.46
CA THR A 402 12.47 6.17 -21.24
C THR A 402 11.51 7.36 -21.37
N ASP A 403 11.15 8.01 -20.26
CA ASP A 403 10.29 9.19 -20.26
C ASP A 403 11.03 10.49 -20.58
N SER A 404 10.29 11.59 -20.67
CA SER A 404 10.82 12.91 -21.02
C SER A 404 11.88 13.40 -20.02
N TRP A 405 11.73 13.08 -18.69
CA TRP A 405 12.74 13.43 -17.69
C TRP A 405 14.06 12.67 -17.91
N HIS A 406 13.99 11.36 -18.17
CA HIS A 406 15.17 10.54 -18.48
C HIS A 406 15.83 10.99 -19.79
N ASN A 407 15.04 11.29 -20.81
CA ASN A 407 15.53 11.80 -22.09
C ASN A 407 16.27 13.13 -21.91
N LYS A 408 15.64 14.11 -21.23
CA LYS A 408 16.23 15.43 -20.95
C LYS A 408 17.55 15.33 -20.16
N ASN A 409 17.69 14.33 -19.28
CA ASN A 409 18.90 14.15 -18.48
C ASN A 409 19.92 13.19 -19.11
N ASN A 410 19.77 12.83 -20.39
CA ASN A 410 20.65 11.93 -21.15
C ASN A 410 20.72 10.48 -20.59
N TYR A 411 19.66 10.02 -19.92
CA TYR A 411 19.51 8.62 -19.49
C TYR A 411 18.78 7.81 -20.58
N ILE A 412 19.42 7.72 -21.76
CA ILE A 412 18.90 7.06 -22.95
C ILE A 412 19.79 5.90 -23.37
N GLY A 413 19.22 4.95 -24.10
CA GLY A 413 19.97 3.83 -24.70
C GLY A 413 20.29 2.69 -23.74
N ASN A 414 19.76 2.70 -22.51
CA ASN A 414 19.91 1.58 -21.58
C ASN A 414 19.17 0.36 -22.09
N GLN A 415 19.82 -0.81 -22.00
CA GLN A 415 19.16 -2.07 -22.33
C GLN A 415 18.02 -2.33 -21.33
N LYS A 416 16.83 -2.62 -21.86
CA LYS A 416 15.69 -3.07 -21.09
C LYS A 416 15.72 -4.59 -21.08
N ARG A 417 15.98 -5.16 -19.88
CA ARG A 417 16.36 -6.56 -19.79
C ARG A 417 15.91 -7.21 -18.50
N GLY A 418 15.19 -8.34 -18.60
CA GLY A 418 14.99 -9.25 -17.50
C GLY A 418 16.18 -10.20 -17.35
N THR A 419 16.51 -10.59 -16.12
CA THR A 419 17.65 -11.46 -15.82
C THR A 419 17.21 -12.62 -14.92
N ALA A 420 17.69 -13.82 -15.24
CA ALA A 420 17.60 -14.99 -14.39
C ALA A 420 18.99 -15.47 -14.00
N LEU A 421 19.22 -15.66 -12.70
CA LEU A 421 20.43 -16.21 -12.12
C LEU A 421 20.14 -17.61 -11.58
N VAL A 422 21.01 -18.56 -11.87
CA VAL A 422 20.87 -19.93 -11.41
C VAL A 422 21.89 -20.19 -10.29
N PHE A 423 21.42 -20.73 -9.18
CA PHE A 423 22.20 -21.17 -8.04
C PHE A 423 21.95 -22.65 -7.79
N SER A 424 22.98 -23.38 -7.36
CA SER A 424 22.88 -24.76 -6.95
C SER A 424 23.03 -24.88 -5.43
N ASP A 425 22.32 -25.82 -4.81
CA ASP A 425 22.49 -26.12 -3.39
C ASP A 425 23.91 -26.63 -3.08
N ASN A 426 24.62 -27.16 -4.08
CA ASN A 426 25.93 -27.83 -3.96
C ASN A 426 27.10 -26.99 -4.48
N GLU A 427 26.85 -25.81 -5.07
CA GLU A 427 27.88 -25.00 -5.69
C GLU A 427 27.90 -23.57 -5.13
N ILE A 428 29.09 -22.97 -5.13
CA ILE A 428 29.28 -21.60 -4.65
C ILE A 428 29.23 -20.64 -5.84
N GLY A 429 28.39 -19.63 -5.73
CA GLY A 429 28.23 -18.58 -6.74
C GLY A 429 27.14 -18.87 -7.77
N ILE A 430 27.15 -18.08 -8.82
CA ILE A 430 26.20 -18.14 -9.93
C ILE A 430 26.67 -19.23 -10.88
N VAL A 431 25.86 -20.28 -11.09
CA VAL A 431 26.19 -21.39 -11.98
C VAL A 431 25.64 -21.20 -13.40
N GLY A 432 24.71 -20.26 -13.57
CA GLY A 432 24.16 -19.90 -14.87
C GLY A 432 23.48 -18.54 -14.85
N GLU A 433 23.44 -17.90 -16.02
CA GLU A 433 22.80 -16.62 -16.18
C GLU A 433 22.10 -16.52 -17.53
N PHE A 434 20.83 -16.07 -17.52
CA PHE A 434 20.02 -15.89 -18.72
C PHE A 434 19.45 -14.50 -18.78
N TYR A 435 19.29 -14.00 -20.01
CA TYR A 435 18.77 -12.67 -20.28
C TYR A 435 17.60 -12.71 -21.26
N LYS A 436 16.65 -11.82 -21.06
CA LYS A 436 15.66 -11.43 -22.06
C LYS A 436 15.74 -9.93 -22.27
N THR A 437 16.32 -9.50 -23.36
CA THR A 437 16.30 -8.11 -23.82
C THR A 437 15.00 -7.84 -24.58
N ILE A 438 14.42 -6.65 -24.36
CA ILE A 438 13.17 -6.19 -24.94
C ILE A 438 13.46 -5.18 -26.04
#